data_b89f0bfe8654c84130d8105bb9506b5a
#
_entry.id   b89f0bfe8654c84130d8105bb9506b5a
#
_cell.length_a   1.000
_cell.length_b   1.000
_cell.length_c   1.000
_cell.angle_alpha   90.00
_cell.angle_beta   90.00
_cell.angle_gamma   90.00
#
_symmetry.space_group_name_H-M   'P 1'
#
loop_
_entity.id
_entity.type
_entity.pdbx_description
1 polymer ?
#
loop_
_entity_poly.entity_id
_entity_poly.type
_entity_poly.pdbx_seq_one_letter_code
_entity_poly.pdbx_strand_id
1 'polypeptide(L)'
;MLSLTQHFLTRNLLPVLVIALGMLAAGGVRAADGVDLTREYLDAYGSDCAFGAAHVEVLRRHKVLLVPGYFGSLNPAYFAEQLRWLASIGVDREKVAVTPGKSVAINAPIVAAAIRNSARPVILVTHSKGSVDALEALRAEPSLRAKVKGWVSLQGAFFGSPVADLLLDGSLLDPVAATTILLIFGGTKEAAEGLTTGASRAYYREHAAAIGAVVREVPAIAFASALDGNSAAPTKTLLEIPRELMWREGIRSDGLVPTDAAVLPGMSFVKISGIDHIAPVMPALERFDRVRMTKALLLVVRAPFRGLPRDAACDDGR
;
A
#
# COMPACT_ATOMS: atom_id res chain seq x y z
N MET A 1 72.56 -21.09 -41.54
CA MET A 1 73.36 -21.40 -40.37
C MET A 1 72.37 -21.45 -39.22
N LEU A 2 71.96 -22.70 -38.87
CA LEU A 2 72.34 -23.38 -37.63
C LEU A 2 71.89 -22.66 -36.41
N SER A 3 71.12 -23.17 -35.43
CA SER A 3 70.92 -24.55 -34.96
C SER A 3 70.12 -24.45 -33.65
N LEU A 4 69.17 -25.35 -33.46
CA LEU A 4 69.00 -26.20 -32.27
C LEU A 4 69.03 -25.49 -30.87
N THR A 5 68.22 -25.76 -29.96
CA THR A 5 67.79 -27.07 -29.37
C THR A 5 66.64 -26.81 -28.37
N GLN A 6 65.63 -27.60 -28.48
CA GLN A 6 64.94 -28.45 -27.51
C GLN A 6 65.51 -28.58 -26.09
N HIS A 7 64.57 -28.74 -25.22
CA HIS A 7 64.44 -29.38 -23.89
C HIS A 7 64.16 -28.38 -22.77
N PHE A 8 63.20 -28.56 -21.89
CA PHE A 8 62.73 -29.77 -21.21
C PHE A 8 61.31 -29.58 -20.68
N LEU A 9 60.50 -30.57 -20.90
CA LEU A 9 59.25 -30.85 -20.18
C LEU A 9 59.55 -31.13 -18.72
N THR A 10 58.94 -30.43 -17.81
CA THR A 10 58.63 -30.98 -16.47
C THR A 10 57.18 -30.76 -16.15
N ARG A 11 56.50 -31.87 -16.13
CA ARG A 11 55.18 -32.08 -15.61
C ARG A 11 55.16 -31.68 -14.15
N ASN A 12 54.27 -30.72 -13.78
CA ASN A 12 53.75 -30.69 -12.45
C ASN A 12 52.22 -30.67 -12.56
N LEU A 13 51.68 -31.88 -12.46
CA LEU A 13 50.28 -32.14 -12.19
C LEU A 13 49.97 -31.72 -10.76
N LEU A 14 49.36 -30.54 -10.59
CA LEU A 14 48.67 -30.20 -9.37
C LEU A 14 47.25 -30.75 -9.50
N PRO A 15 46.76 -31.49 -8.48
CA PRO A 15 45.38 -31.96 -8.48
C PRO A 15 44.45 -30.79 -8.35
N VAL A 16 43.56 -30.63 -9.32
CA VAL A 16 42.39 -29.73 -9.21
C VAL A 16 41.47 -30.33 -8.14
N LEU A 17 41.55 -29.78 -6.95
CA LEU A 17 40.61 -30.07 -5.89
C LEU A 17 39.27 -29.47 -6.31
N VAL A 18 38.40 -30.27 -6.87
CA VAL A 18 36.99 -29.92 -7.10
C VAL A 18 36.32 -29.86 -5.73
N ILE A 19 36.30 -28.66 -5.16
CA ILE A 19 35.42 -28.37 -4.04
C ILE A 19 34.02 -28.30 -4.64
N ALA A 20 33.31 -29.41 -4.59
CA ALA A 20 31.87 -29.45 -4.76
C ALA A 20 31.27 -28.66 -3.59
N LEU A 21 31.12 -27.35 -3.80
CA LEU A 21 30.32 -26.50 -2.90
C LEU A 21 28.88 -26.97 -3.06
N GLY A 22 28.47 -27.83 -2.15
CA GLY A 22 27.05 -28.16 -1.99
C GLY A 22 26.26 -26.88 -1.81
N MET A 23 25.59 -26.41 -2.85
CA MET A 23 24.51 -25.47 -2.72
C MET A 23 23.44 -26.18 -1.90
N LEU A 24 23.47 -26.01 -0.60
CA LEU A 24 22.28 -26.13 0.22
C LEU A 24 21.32 -25.11 -0.40
N ALA A 25 20.39 -25.63 -1.22
CA ALA A 25 19.18 -24.94 -1.57
C ALA A 25 18.47 -24.66 -0.25
N ALA A 26 18.77 -23.52 0.35
CA ALA A 26 17.87 -22.91 1.30
C ALA A 26 16.57 -22.75 0.51
N GLY A 27 15.65 -23.67 0.71
CA GLY A 27 14.28 -23.59 0.23
C GLY A 27 13.68 -22.35 0.84
N GLY A 28 13.95 -21.19 0.23
CA GLY A 28 13.22 -19.98 0.52
C GLY A 28 11.75 -20.32 0.28
N VAL A 29 10.97 -20.33 1.35
CA VAL A 29 9.52 -20.34 1.25
C VAL A 29 9.17 -19.16 0.37
N ARG A 30 8.91 -19.43 -0.90
CA ARG A 30 8.38 -18.43 -1.83
C ARG A 30 7.09 -17.97 -1.17
N ALA A 31 7.03 -16.71 -0.74
CA ALA A 31 5.76 -16.11 -0.37
C ALA A 31 4.83 -16.37 -1.55
N ALA A 32 3.68 -16.98 -1.28
CA ALA A 32 2.70 -17.19 -2.32
C ALA A 32 2.43 -15.84 -2.98
N ASP A 33 2.48 -15.79 -4.31
CA ASP A 33 2.20 -14.54 -5.03
C ASP A 33 0.81 -14.07 -4.63
N GLY A 34 0.66 -12.77 -4.34
CA GLY A 34 -0.62 -12.19 -4.01
C GLY A 34 -1.62 -12.36 -5.16
N VAL A 35 -2.88 -12.54 -4.84
CA VAL A 35 -3.94 -12.75 -5.84
C VAL A 35 -4.36 -11.41 -6.43
N ASP A 36 -4.39 -11.30 -7.77
CA ASP A 36 -4.99 -10.18 -8.47
C ASP A 36 -6.53 -10.31 -8.40
N LEU A 37 -7.16 -9.39 -7.70
CA LEU A 37 -8.60 -9.32 -7.50
C LEU A 37 -9.23 -8.11 -8.21
N THR A 38 -8.54 -7.58 -9.24
CA THR A 38 -9.00 -6.40 -9.99
C THR A 38 -10.35 -6.65 -10.66
N ARG A 39 -10.56 -7.84 -11.23
CA ARG A 39 -11.83 -8.18 -11.88
C ARG A 39 -12.97 -8.24 -10.87
N GLU A 40 -12.78 -8.93 -9.77
CA GLU A 40 -13.78 -9.05 -8.71
C GLU A 40 -14.13 -7.69 -8.10
N TYR A 41 -13.13 -6.82 -7.98
CA TYR A 41 -13.36 -5.44 -7.56
C TYR A 41 -14.21 -4.66 -8.59
N LEU A 42 -13.90 -4.76 -9.87
CA LEU A 42 -14.65 -4.07 -10.93
C LEU A 42 -16.10 -4.56 -11.01
N ASP A 43 -16.32 -5.86 -10.88
CA ASP A 43 -17.65 -6.46 -10.83
C ASP A 43 -18.44 -5.94 -9.61
N ALA A 44 -17.82 -5.92 -8.42
CA ALA A 44 -18.42 -5.38 -7.21
C ALA A 44 -18.66 -3.85 -7.29
N TYR A 45 -17.72 -3.11 -7.87
CA TYR A 45 -17.84 -1.67 -8.06
C TYR A 45 -18.93 -1.31 -9.09
N GLY A 46 -19.10 -2.13 -10.13
CA GLY A 46 -20.12 -1.95 -11.15
C GLY A 46 -21.55 -2.28 -10.69
N SER A 47 -21.70 -3.05 -9.62
CA SER A 47 -23.01 -3.50 -9.11
C SER A 47 -23.53 -2.59 -8.00
N ASP A 48 -24.76 -2.08 -8.15
CA ASP A 48 -25.42 -1.29 -7.11
C ASP A 48 -25.86 -2.14 -5.92
N CYS A 49 -26.04 -3.45 -6.13
CA CYS A 49 -26.54 -4.40 -5.15
C CYS A 49 -25.45 -5.16 -4.39
N ALA A 50 -24.17 -5.04 -4.79
CA ALA A 50 -23.10 -5.88 -4.25
C ALA A 50 -22.92 -5.75 -2.72
N PHE A 51 -23.33 -4.64 -2.10
CA PHE A 51 -23.20 -4.38 -0.67
C PHE A 51 -24.56 -4.14 -0.02
N GLY A 52 -25.26 -5.22 0.35
CA GLY A 52 -26.61 -5.18 0.90
C GLY A 52 -26.69 -5.18 2.44
N ALA A 53 -27.91 -5.33 2.95
CA ALA A 53 -28.24 -5.27 4.39
C ALA A 53 -27.46 -6.30 5.24
N ALA A 54 -27.23 -7.52 4.72
CA ALA A 54 -26.46 -8.55 5.42
C ALA A 54 -25.00 -8.13 5.64
N HIS A 55 -24.39 -7.44 4.67
CA HIS A 55 -23.03 -6.90 4.80
C HIS A 55 -22.97 -5.76 5.82
N VAL A 56 -23.99 -4.90 5.84
CA VAL A 56 -24.11 -3.82 6.84
C VAL A 56 -24.19 -4.41 8.24
N GLU A 57 -25.01 -5.46 8.44
CA GLU A 57 -25.14 -6.10 9.75
C GLU A 57 -23.82 -6.72 10.25
N VAL A 58 -23.06 -7.35 9.37
CA VAL A 58 -21.73 -7.83 9.71
C VAL A 58 -20.80 -6.66 10.05
N LEU A 59 -20.83 -5.58 9.25
CA LEU A 59 -19.97 -4.44 9.46
C LEU A 59 -20.23 -3.72 10.81
N ARG A 60 -21.49 -3.69 11.27
CA ARG A 60 -21.89 -3.15 12.58
C ARG A 60 -21.27 -3.90 13.77
N ARG A 61 -20.84 -5.15 13.60
CA ARG A 61 -20.15 -5.92 14.64
C ARG A 61 -18.68 -5.57 14.77
N HIS A 62 -18.16 -4.73 13.87
CA HIS A 62 -16.76 -4.30 13.83
C HIS A 62 -16.63 -2.82 14.16
N LYS A 63 -15.43 -2.39 14.52
CA LYS A 63 -15.02 -1.00 14.49
C LYS A 63 -14.17 -0.77 13.25
N VAL A 64 -14.51 0.25 12.45
CA VAL A 64 -13.71 0.65 11.28
C VAL A 64 -12.76 1.75 11.69
N LEU A 65 -11.46 1.47 11.63
CA LEU A 65 -10.40 2.46 11.86
C LEU A 65 -9.89 2.96 10.52
N LEU A 66 -10.00 4.26 10.30
CA LEU A 66 -9.50 4.93 9.09
C LEU A 66 -8.19 5.62 9.45
N VAL A 67 -7.07 5.14 8.88
CA VAL A 67 -5.72 5.65 9.17
C VAL A 67 -5.29 6.53 8.01
N PRO A 68 -5.24 7.86 8.20
CA PRO A 68 -4.89 8.78 7.13
C PRO A 68 -3.39 8.78 6.82
N GLY A 69 -3.04 9.24 5.61
CA GLY A 69 -1.69 9.58 5.24
C GLY A 69 -1.24 10.92 5.84
N TYR A 70 -0.23 11.53 5.22
CA TYR A 70 0.48 12.69 5.78
C TYR A 70 -0.39 13.84 6.29
N PHE A 71 -1.37 14.28 5.52
CA PHE A 71 -2.19 15.46 5.86
C PHE A 71 -3.54 15.13 6.47
N GLY A 72 -3.83 13.85 6.57
CA GLY A 72 -5.20 13.42 6.74
C GLY A 72 -5.79 13.72 8.11
N SER A 73 -4.98 13.85 9.17
CA SER A 73 -5.49 14.15 10.52
C SER A 73 -5.94 15.60 10.65
N LEU A 74 -5.31 16.54 9.96
CA LEU A 74 -5.66 17.95 9.98
C LEU A 74 -6.76 18.33 8.98
N ASN A 75 -6.95 17.54 7.92
CA ASN A 75 -7.93 17.85 6.89
C ASN A 75 -9.28 17.20 7.21
N PRO A 76 -10.34 17.98 7.47
CA PRO A 76 -11.67 17.45 7.77
C PRO A 76 -12.31 16.72 6.59
N ALA A 77 -11.90 17.01 5.35
CA ALA A 77 -12.40 16.34 4.15
C ALA A 77 -11.82 14.93 3.97
N TYR A 78 -10.70 14.61 4.63
CA TYR A 78 -10.04 13.32 4.51
C TYR A 78 -10.90 12.21 5.13
N PHE A 79 -11.28 11.22 4.34
CA PHE A 79 -12.23 10.16 4.66
C PHE A 79 -13.66 10.64 5.01
N ALA A 80 -14.00 11.90 4.73
CA ALA A 80 -15.28 12.46 5.17
C ALA A 80 -16.50 11.73 4.60
N GLU A 81 -16.42 11.26 3.34
CA GLU A 81 -17.52 10.53 2.71
C GLU A 81 -17.66 9.13 3.30
N GLN A 82 -16.56 8.42 3.51
CA GLN A 82 -16.53 7.11 4.16
C GLN A 82 -17.06 7.20 5.60
N LEU A 83 -16.60 8.21 6.36
CA LEU A 83 -17.05 8.43 7.74
C LEU A 83 -18.55 8.72 7.82
N ARG A 84 -19.08 9.55 6.91
CA ARG A 84 -20.52 9.83 6.84
C ARG A 84 -21.32 8.60 6.47
N TRP A 85 -20.85 7.84 5.47
CA TRP A 85 -21.49 6.57 5.10
C TRP A 85 -21.50 5.58 6.26
N LEU A 86 -20.37 5.33 6.91
CA LEU A 86 -20.31 4.44 8.07
C LEU A 86 -21.24 4.90 9.20
N ALA A 87 -21.35 6.24 9.41
CA ALA A 87 -22.28 6.81 10.34
C ALA A 87 -23.73 6.50 10.00
N SER A 88 -24.11 6.72 8.74
CA SER A 88 -25.50 6.58 8.28
C SER A 88 -26.01 5.13 8.39
N ILE A 89 -25.09 4.14 8.37
CA ILE A 89 -25.42 2.74 8.55
C ILE A 89 -25.15 2.21 9.98
N GLY A 90 -24.86 3.08 10.94
CA GLY A 90 -24.70 2.75 12.37
C GLY A 90 -23.45 1.94 12.70
N VAL A 91 -22.38 2.06 11.91
CA VAL A 91 -21.08 1.39 12.14
C VAL A 91 -20.22 2.23 13.08
N ASP A 92 -19.63 1.56 14.10
CA ASP A 92 -18.58 2.16 14.93
C ASP A 92 -17.34 2.45 14.09
N ARG A 93 -16.87 3.68 14.16
CA ARG A 93 -15.80 4.18 13.29
C ARG A 93 -14.96 5.25 13.96
N GLU A 94 -13.72 5.35 13.52
CA GLU A 94 -12.79 6.36 14.01
C GLU A 94 -11.79 6.74 12.91
N LYS A 95 -11.59 8.03 12.68
CA LYS A 95 -10.40 8.51 11.98
C LYS A 95 -9.27 8.61 13.00
N VAL A 96 -8.27 7.74 12.88
CA VAL A 96 -7.16 7.67 13.83
C VAL A 96 -6.38 8.98 13.80
N ALA A 97 -6.17 9.58 14.97
CA ALA A 97 -5.50 10.87 15.12
C ALA A 97 -3.97 10.73 15.10
N VAL A 98 -3.43 10.20 13.96
CA VAL A 98 -1.97 10.18 13.76
C VAL A 98 -1.41 11.59 13.69
N THR A 99 -0.17 11.78 14.14
CA THR A 99 0.48 13.09 14.13
C THR A 99 0.95 13.45 12.71
N PRO A 100 0.46 14.56 12.13
CA PRO A 100 0.86 14.99 10.79
C PRO A 100 2.36 15.18 10.66
N GLY A 101 2.93 14.80 9.52
CA GLY A 101 4.34 15.02 9.22
C GLY A 101 5.34 14.26 10.09
N LYS A 102 4.89 13.38 10.99
CA LYS A 102 5.78 12.60 11.85
C LYS A 102 6.13 11.22 11.27
N SER A 103 7.24 10.68 11.73
CA SER A 103 7.76 9.39 11.30
C SER A 103 6.82 8.23 11.62
N VAL A 104 7.04 7.08 10.99
CA VAL A 104 6.33 5.83 11.28
C VAL A 104 6.54 5.41 12.73
N ALA A 105 7.74 5.59 13.28
CA ALA A 105 8.04 5.27 14.67
C ALA A 105 7.16 6.03 15.69
N ILE A 106 6.74 7.24 15.35
CA ILE A 106 5.83 8.03 16.19
C ILE A 106 4.36 7.62 15.98
N ASN A 107 3.95 7.35 14.75
CA ASN A 107 2.55 7.12 14.42
C ASN A 107 2.10 5.67 14.59
N ALA A 108 2.97 4.68 14.38
CA ALA A 108 2.61 3.28 14.54
C ALA A 108 2.10 2.93 15.96
N PRO A 109 2.70 3.44 17.07
CA PRO A 109 2.14 3.25 18.41
C PRO A 109 0.72 3.82 18.58
N ILE A 110 0.39 4.93 17.89
CA ILE A 110 -0.96 5.54 17.93
C ILE A 110 -1.96 4.59 17.25
N VAL A 111 -1.60 4.04 16.08
CA VAL A 111 -2.42 3.04 15.38
C VAL A 111 -2.57 1.77 16.21
N ALA A 112 -1.48 1.28 16.81
CA ALA A 112 -1.51 0.11 17.70
C ALA A 112 -2.46 0.33 18.88
N ALA A 113 -2.41 1.49 19.51
CA ALA A 113 -3.32 1.86 20.60
C ALA A 113 -4.79 1.88 20.14
N ALA A 114 -5.09 2.46 18.97
CA ALA A 114 -6.45 2.48 18.42
C ALA A 114 -7.00 1.07 18.20
N ILE A 115 -6.16 0.15 17.68
CA ILE A 115 -6.55 -1.27 17.50
C ILE A 115 -6.73 -1.94 18.88
N ARG A 116 -5.78 -1.78 19.78
CA ARG A 116 -5.76 -2.42 21.11
C ARG A 116 -6.99 -2.02 21.92
N ASN A 117 -7.32 -0.74 21.94
CA ASN A 117 -8.39 -0.17 22.76
C ASN A 117 -9.80 -0.38 22.16
N SER A 118 -9.92 -0.87 20.94
CA SER A 118 -11.24 -1.21 20.38
C SER A 118 -11.89 -2.36 21.17
N ALA A 119 -13.10 -2.19 21.64
CA ALA A 119 -13.88 -3.27 22.25
C ALA A 119 -14.38 -4.31 21.22
N ARG A 120 -14.34 -3.97 19.93
CA ARG A 120 -14.82 -4.81 18.82
C ARG A 120 -13.67 -5.28 17.95
N PRO A 121 -13.84 -6.37 17.18
CA PRO A 121 -12.94 -6.68 16.08
C PRO A 121 -12.81 -5.47 15.13
N VAL A 122 -11.64 -5.30 14.53
CA VAL A 122 -11.29 -4.11 13.76
C VAL A 122 -11.25 -4.43 12.27
N ILE A 123 -11.73 -3.49 11.48
CA ILE A 123 -11.45 -3.39 10.05
C ILE A 123 -10.60 -2.13 9.86
N LEU A 124 -9.44 -2.28 9.22
CA LEU A 124 -8.57 -1.16 8.87
C LEU A 124 -8.86 -0.67 7.45
N VAL A 125 -9.00 0.63 7.29
CA VAL A 125 -8.96 1.32 5.99
C VAL A 125 -7.85 2.35 6.09
N THR A 126 -6.75 2.11 5.40
CA THR A 126 -5.55 2.94 5.51
C THR A 126 -5.25 3.59 4.18
N HIS A 127 -4.57 4.73 4.18
CA HIS A 127 -4.17 5.40 2.95
C HIS A 127 -2.72 5.87 3.02
N SER A 128 -1.99 5.69 1.89
CA SER A 128 -0.64 6.23 1.72
C SER A 128 0.30 5.83 2.89
N LYS A 129 0.99 6.78 3.51
CA LYS A 129 1.82 6.58 4.70
C LYS A 129 1.05 5.91 5.85
N GLY A 130 -0.24 6.16 6.01
CA GLY A 130 -1.06 5.49 7.04
C GLY A 130 -1.07 3.97 6.90
N SER A 131 -0.86 3.43 5.69
CA SER A 131 -0.68 1.99 5.48
C SER A 131 0.68 1.49 6.03
N VAL A 132 1.71 2.32 5.95
CA VAL A 132 3.03 2.00 6.55
C VAL A 132 2.97 2.08 8.06
N ASP A 133 2.28 3.08 8.62
CA ASP A 133 2.05 3.20 10.06
C ASP A 133 1.29 1.98 10.61
N ALA A 134 0.27 1.51 9.89
CA ALA A 134 -0.50 0.31 10.24
C ALA A 134 0.33 -0.98 10.11
N LEU A 135 1.14 -1.09 9.05
CA LEU A 135 2.05 -2.22 8.86
C LEU A 135 3.01 -2.34 10.05
N GLU A 136 3.63 -1.22 10.44
CA GLU A 136 4.56 -1.20 11.58
C GLU A 136 3.86 -1.55 12.89
N ALA A 137 2.66 -1.03 13.15
CA ALA A 137 1.87 -1.39 14.31
C ALA A 137 1.60 -2.90 14.41
N LEU A 138 1.20 -3.53 13.29
CA LEU A 138 0.93 -4.98 13.21
C LEU A 138 2.19 -5.84 13.24
N ARG A 139 3.32 -5.30 12.76
CA ARG A 139 4.63 -5.96 12.82
C ARG A 139 5.18 -5.96 14.24
N ALA A 140 5.17 -4.79 14.86
CA ALA A 140 5.76 -4.58 16.20
C ALA A 140 4.94 -5.25 17.32
N GLU A 141 3.60 -5.35 17.15
CA GLU A 141 2.72 -5.99 18.12
C GLU A 141 1.91 -7.15 17.48
N PRO A 142 2.46 -8.36 17.37
CA PRO A 142 1.80 -9.50 16.73
C PRO A 142 0.41 -9.85 17.31
N SER A 143 0.19 -9.59 18.60
CA SER A 143 -1.09 -9.84 19.27
C SER A 143 -2.26 -9.05 18.68
N LEU A 144 -2.00 -7.92 18.01
CA LEU A 144 -3.02 -7.11 17.36
C LEU A 144 -3.61 -7.75 16.11
N ARG A 145 -2.84 -8.62 15.44
CA ARG A 145 -3.23 -9.24 14.16
C ARG A 145 -4.52 -10.01 14.26
N ALA A 146 -4.70 -10.78 15.33
CA ALA A 146 -5.92 -11.55 15.57
C ALA A 146 -7.17 -10.67 15.71
N LYS A 147 -7.02 -9.42 16.09
CA LYS A 147 -8.10 -8.45 16.23
C LYS A 147 -8.50 -7.80 14.92
N VAL A 148 -7.60 -7.73 13.95
CA VAL A 148 -7.84 -7.16 12.62
C VAL A 148 -8.47 -8.21 11.72
N LYS A 149 -9.74 -8.01 11.36
CA LYS A 149 -10.53 -8.95 10.55
C LYS A 149 -10.57 -8.60 9.07
N GLY A 150 -10.06 -7.43 8.71
CA GLY A 150 -9.89 -6.98 7.33
C GLY A 150 -9.02 -5.74 7.28
N TRP A 151 -8.19 -5.64 6.27
CA TRP A 151 -7.35 -4.48 6.03
C TRP A 151 -7.40 -4.08 4.55
N VAL A 152 -7.94 -2.91 4.28
CA VAL A 152 -7.93 -2.26 2.97
C VAL A 152 -6.84 -1.19 2.99
N SER A 153 -5.78 -1.40 2.22
CA SER A 153 -4.70 -0.44 2.03
C SER A 153 -4.91 0.33 0.73
N LEU A 154 -5.28 1.58 0.81
CA LEU A 154 -5.45 2.47 -0.32
C LEU A 154 -4.11 3.11 -0.66
N GLN A 155 -3.53 2.79 -1.82
CA GLN A 155 -2.30 3.40 -2.34
C GLN A 155 -1.17 3.49 -1.28
N GLY A 156 -0.95 2.39 -0.54
CA GLY A 156 0.01 2.31 0.56
C GLY A 156 1.45 2.53 0.06
N ALA A 157 2.21 3.41 0.71
CA ALA A 157 3.58 3.74 0.30
C ALA A 157 4.61 2.75 0.86
N PHE A 158 4.38 1.43 0.73
CA PHE A 158 5.21 0.39 1.38
C PHE A 158 6.66 0.37 0.90
N PHE A 159 6.90 0.65 -0.38
CA PHE A 159 8.25 0.72 -0.93
C PHE A 159 8.67 2.16 -1.28
N GLY A 160 8.03 3.13 -0.65
CA GLY A 160 8.36 4.54 -0.75
C GLY A 160 7.92 5.19 -2.07
N SER A 161 8.48 6.36 -2.32
CA SER A 161 8.17 7.19 -3.47
C SER A 161 9.46 7.82 -4.03
N PRO A 162 9.72 7.70 -5.34
CA PRO A 162 10.81 8.44 -5.99
C PRO A 162 10.70 9.96 -5.80
N VAL A 163 9.50 10.45 -5.57
CA VAL A 163 9.25 11.87 -5.29
C VAL A 163 9.88 12.31 -3.96
N ALA A 164 9.88 11.40 -2.97
CA ALA A 164 10.58 11.64 -1.70
C ALA A 164 12.10 11.64 -1.90
N ASP A 165 12.62 10.76 -2.76
CA ASP A 165 14.06 10.75 -3.10
C ASP A 165 14.48 12.07 -3.72
N LEU A 166 13.76 12.53 -4.76
CA LEU A 166 14.03 13.81 -5.45
C LEU A 166 13.97 15.03 -4.52
N LEU A 167 13.09 15.00 -3.53
CA LEU A 167 13.00 16.08 -2.54
C LEU A 167 14.24 16.16 -1.64
N LEU A 168 14.81 15.00 -1.28
CA LEU A 168 15.89 14.93 -0.30
C LEU A 168 17.28 15.02 -0.92
N ASP A 169 17.47 14.52 -2.13
CA ASP A 169 18.77 14.56 -2.81
C ASP A 169 19.09 15.93 -3.44
N GLY A 170 18.12 16.85 -3.45
CA GLY A 170 18.27 18.19 -3.98
C GLY A 170 18.32 18.27 -5.51
N SER A 171 17.96 17.20 -6.21
CA SER A 171 17.94 17.15 -7.68
C SER A 171 16.79 17.95 -8.30
N LEU A 172 15.79 18.35 -7.50
CA LEU A 172 14.73 19.25 -7.93
C LEU A 172 15.26 20.69 -8.06
N LEU A 173 15.75 21.01 -9.25
CA LEU A 173 16.27 22.33 -9.55
C LEU A 173 15.18 23.39 -9.73
N ASP A 174 13.95 22.98 -10.00
CA ASP A 174 12.81 23.90 -10.12
C ASP A 174 12.24 24.23 -8.72
N PRO A 175 12.34 25.48 -8.26
CA PRO A 175 11.86 25.88 -6.94
C PRO A 175 10.35 25.71 -6.76
N VAL A 176 9.57 25.82 -7.83
CA VAL A 176 8.10 25.63 -7.79
C VAL A 176 7.78 24.16 -7.58
N ALA A 177 8.45 23.26 -8.33
CA ALA A 177 8.31 21.82 -8.16
C ALA A 177 8.75 21.39 -6.75
N ALA A 178 9.90 21.85 -6.29
CA ALA A 178 10.43 21.54 -4.96
C ALA A 178 9.47 22.00 -3.85
N THR A 179 8.95 23.22 -3.93
CA THR A 179 7.98 23.76 -2.96
C THR A 179 6.68 22.96 -2.99
N THR A 180 6.16 22.64 -4.18
CA THR A 180 4.94 21.84 -4.35
C THR A 180 5.10 20.47 -3.72
N ILE A 181 6.19 19.78 -4.00
CA ILE A 181 6.46 18.46 -3.45
C ILE A 181 6.67 18.52 -1.94
N LEU A 182 7.39 19.53 -1.44
CA LEU A 182 7.57 19.74 0.00
C LEU A 182 6.20 19.92 0.71
N LEU A 183 5.30 20.70 0.14
CA LEU A 183 3.94 20.84 0.66
C LEU A 183 3.18 19.51 0.68
N ILE A 184 3.33 18.69 -0.35
CA ILE A 184 2.75 17.34 -0.41
C ILE A 184 3.23 16.46 0.76
N PHE A 185 4.49 16.61 1.19
CA PHE A 185 5.08 15.89 2.32
C PHE A 185 4.96 16.64 3.67
N GLY A 186 4.03 17.57 3.82
CA GLY A 186 3.77 18.23 5.10
C GLY A 186 4.73 19.34 5.46
N GLY A 187 5.45 19.86 4.50
CA GLY A 187 6.37 20.99 4.68
C GLY A 187 7.68 20.63 5.39
N THR A 188 7.96 19.36 5.68
CA THR A 188 9.19 18.93 6.35
C THR A 188 9.93 17.83 5.60
N LYS A 189 11.27 17.93 5.57
CA LYS A 189 12.13 16.88 5.00
C LYS A 189 12.08 15.60 5.84
N GLU A 190 12.04 15.71 7.18
CA GLU A 190 11.90 14.57 8.11
C GLU A 190 10.73 13.67 7.74
N ALA A 191 9.64 14.29 7.33
CA ALA A 191 8.45 13.56 6.89
C ALA A 191 8.70 12.72 5.64
N ALA A 192 9.53 13.19 4.71
CA ALA A 192 9.85 12.48 3.48
C ALA A 192 10.90 11.36 3.67
N GLU A 193 11.81 11.49 4.65
CA GLU A 193 12.93 10.55 4.86
C GLU A 193 12.49 9.09 4.95
N GLY A 194 11.48 8.82 5.77
CA GLY A 194 10.92 7.47 5.95
C GLY A 194 10.16 6.91 4.74
N LEU A 195 9.91 7.75 3.72
CA LEU A 195 9.23 7.36 2.49
C LEU A 195 10.15 7.39 1.25
N THR A 196 11.45 7.56 1.43
CA THR A 196 12.39 7.34 0.33
C THR A 196 12.36 5.88 -0.10
N THR A 197 12.63 5.64 -1.38
CA THR A 197 12.65 4.27 -1.91
C THR A 197 13.77 3.45 -1.27
N GLY A 198 14.90 4.07 -0.96
CA GLY A 198 16.03 3.45 -0.29
C GLY A 198 15.70 3.00 1.13
N ALA A 199 15.16 3.90 1.95
CA ALA A 199 14.79 3.62 3.34
C ALA A 199 13.68 2.55 3.43
N SER A 200 12.65 2.67 2.59
CA SER A 200 11.53 1.71 2.56
C SER A 200 11.98 0.31 2.15
N ARG A 201 12.87 0.18 1.15
CA ARG A 201 13.43 -1.12 0.75
C ARG A 201 14.37 -1.71 1.81
N ALA A 202 15.15 -0.86 2.51
CA ALA A 202 15.99 -1.31 3.61
C ALA A 202 15.12 -1.85 4.76
N TYR A 203 14.10 -1.11 5.16
CA TYR A 203 13.12 -1.54 6.15
C TYR A 203 12.45 -2.87 5.79
N TYR A 204 12.00 -3.02 4.53
CA TYR A 204 11.39 -4.26 4.07
C TYR A 204 12.38 -5.44 4.16
N ARG A 205 13.63 -5.27 3.72
CA ARG A 205 14.63 -6.34 3.79
C ARG A 205 14.93 -6.78 5.22
N GLU A 206 15.07 -5.81 6.12
CA GLU A 206 15.33 -6.07 7.54
C GLU A 206 14.18 -6.83 8.20
N HIS A 207 12.94 -6.51 7.82
CA HIS A 207 11.75 -7.04 8.50
C HIS A 207 10.93 -8.03 7.64
N ALA A 208 11.47 -8.53 6.52
CA ALA A 208 10.75 -9.32 5.53
C ALA A 208 9.97 -10.50 6.13
N ALA A 209 10.56 -11.26 7.06
CA ALA A 209 9.91 -12.39 7.69
C ALA A 209 8.69 -11.96 8.54
N ALA A 210 8.84 -10.89 9.33
CA ALA A 210 7.77 -10.36 10.17
C ALA A 210 6.65 -9.71 9.34
N ILE A 211 6.99 -8.99 8.27
CA ILE A 211 6.04 -8.44 7.31
C ILE A 211 5.27 -9.58 6.61
N GLY A 212 5.99 -10.63 6.19
CA GLY A 212 5.35 -11.82 5.62
C GLY A 212 4.37 -12.50 6.62
N ALA A 213 4.65 -12.47 7.90
CA ALA A 213 3.71 -12.95 8.92
C ALA A 213 2.45 -12.06 9.01
N VAL A 214 2.60 -10.73 8.96
CA VAL A 214 1.45 -9.81 8.90
C VAL A 214 0.57 -10.13 7.69
N VAL A 215 1.16 -10.29 6.50
CA VAL A 215 0.42 -10.56 5.25
C VAL A 215 -0.32 -11.91 5.31
N ARG A 216 0.26 -12.93 5.96
CA ARG A 216 -0.40 -14.24 6.11
C ARG A 216 -1.50 -14.26 7.15
N GLU A 217 -1.35 -13.51 8.24
CA GLU A 217 -2.25 -13.59 9.40
C GLU A 217 -3.39 -12.58 9.33
N VAL A 218 -3.17 -11.45 8.64
CA VAL A 218 -4.17 -10.38 8.50
C VAL A 218 -4.77 -10.44 7.10
N PRO A 219 -6.10 -10.69 6.98
CA PRO A 219 -6.77 -10.60 5.68
C PRO A 219 -6.68 -9.20 5.12
N ALA A 220 -5.90 -9.02 4.05
CA ALA A 220 -5.56 -7.71 3.54
C ALA A 220 -5.67 -7.62 2.02
N ILE A 221 -6.00 -6.43 1.53
CA ILE A 221 -5.99 -6.09 0.11
C ILE A 221 -5.32 -4.74 -0.11
N ALA A 222 -4.42 -4.68 -1.09
CA ALA A 222 -3.85 -3.44 -1.58
C ALA A 222 -4.69 -2.92 -2.76
N PHE A 223 -5.09 -1.67 -2.69
CA PHE A 223 -5.62 -0.92 -3.82
C PHE A 223 -4.52 -0.01 -4.34
N ALA A 224 -4.06 -0.27 -5.54
CA ALA A 224 -3.05 0.51 -6.24
C ALA A 224 -3.65 1.13 -7.50
N SER A 225 -3.26 2.34 -7.83
CA SER A 225 -3.74 3.00 -9.04
C SER A 225 -2.61 3.65 -9.82
N ALA A 226 -2.88 3.99 -11.07
CA ALA A 226 -1.98 4.75 -11.91
C ALA A 226 -2.75 5.81 -12.69
N LEU A 227 -2.13 6.97 -12.85
CA LEU A 227 -2.53 7.94 -13.87
C LEU A 227 -1.86 7.53 -15.18
N ASP A 228 -2.64 7.35 -16.23
CA ASP A 228 -2.10 7.02 -17.54
C ASP A 228 -1.49 8.27 -18.20
N GLY A 229 -0.36 8.10 -18.91
CA GLY A 229 0.38 9.21 -19.50
C GLY A 229 -0.38 10.01 -20.56
N ASN A 230 -1.40 9.40 -21.18
CA ASN A 230 -2.30 10.03 -22.15
C ASN A 230 -3.65 10.42 -21.53
N SER A 231 -3.89 10.10 -20.27
CA SER A 231 -5.02 10.72 -19.63
C SER A 231 -4.70 12.22 -19.56
N ALA A 232 -5.23 12.95 -20.50
CA ALA A 232 -5.58 14.34 -20.29
C ALA A 232 -6.61 14.37 -19.15
N ALA A 233 -6.31 13.65 -18.08
CA ALA A 233 -7.02 13.79 -16.83
C ALA A 233 -6.91 15.28 -16.53
N PRO A 234 -8.00 15.99 -16.50
CA PRO A 234 -8.01 17.41 -16.22
C PRO A 234 -7.65 17.69 -14.77
N THR A 235 -7.08 16.74 -14.09
CA THR A 235 -6.43 16.91 -12.80
C THR A 235 -5.18 17.74 -13.01
N LYS A 236 -5.36 18.99 -13.37
CA LYS A 236 -4.42 20.06 -13.14
C LYS A 236 -4.20 20.19 -11.64
N THR A 237 -3.89 19.06 -11.02
CA THR A 237 -3.61 18.92 -9.60
C THR A 237 -2.13 19.11 -9.38
N LEU A 238 -1.77 19.41 -8.14
CA LEU A 238 -0.39 19.42 -7.66
C LEU A 238 0.36 18.11 -7.96
N LEU A 239 -0.35 17.04 -8.33
CA LEU A 239 0.19 15.71 -8.61
C LEU A 239 0.68 15.52 -10.06
N GLU A 240 0.38 16.45 -10.97
CA GLU A 240 0.84 16.37 -12.36
C GLU A 240 2.38 16.43 -12.47
N ILE A 241 3.02 17.29 -11.68
CA ILE A 241 4.47 17.43 -11.69
C ILE A 241 5.16 16.13 -11.25
N PRO A 242 4.86 15.57 -10.06
CA PRO A 242 5.49 14.32 -9.63
C PRO A 242 5.09 13.12 -10.51
N ARG A 243 3.87 13.08 -11.05
CA ARG A 243 3.44 12.07 -12.03
C ARG A 243 4.34 12.10 -13.26
N GLU A 244 4.53 13.27 -13.86
CA GLU A 244 5.34 13.43 -15.07
C GLU A 244 6.81 13.04 -14.84
N LEU A 245 7.38 13.39 -13.69
CA LEU A 245 8.74 12.98 -13.33
C LEU A 245 8.87 11.44 -13.31
N MET A 246 7.94 10.75 -12.66
CA MET A 246 7.95 9.29 -12.62
C MET A 246 7.65 8.65 -13.98
N TRP A 247 6.73 9.24 -14.75
CA TRP A 247 6.38 8.73 -16.08
C TRP A 247 7.56 8.76 -17.07
N ARG A 248 8.39 9.80 -17.03
CA ARG A 248 9.61 9.91 -17.86
C ARG A 248 10.61 8.80 -17.57
N GLU A 249 10.61 8.29 -16.34
CA GLU A 249 11.41 7.14 -15.92
C GLU A 249 10.71 5.79 -16.15
N GLY A 250 9.58 5.78 -16.86
CA GLY A 250 8.79 4.57 -17.11
C GLY A 250 8.04 4.04 -15.89
N ILE A 251 7.91 4.83 -14.84
CA ILE A 251 7.26 4.43 -13.58
C ILE A 251 5.78 4.80 -13.63
N ARG A 252 4.91 3.79 -13.57
CA ARG A 252 3.47 4.00 -13.42
C ARG A 252 3.14 4.32 -11.96
N SER A 253 2.40 5.40 -11.74
CA SER A 253 2.07 5.89 -10.41
C SER A 253 0.72 6.60 -10.37
N ASP A 254 0.19 6.77 -9.17
CA ASP A 254 -0.99 7.58 -8.89
C ASP A 254 -0.68 9.09 -8.77
N GLY A 255 0.54 9.47 -9.12
CA GLY A 255 1.09 10.82 -8.96
C GLY A 255 2.02 10.98 -7.76
N LEU A 256 1.98 10.07 -6.78
CA LEU A 256 2.89 10.07 -5.63
C LEU A 256 3.53 8.71 -5.38
N VAL A 257 2.76 7.64 -5.43
CA VAL A 257 3.22 6.28 -5.11
C VAL A 257 3.24 5.45 -6.39
N PRO A 258 4.37 4.82 -6.73
CA PRO A 258 4.40 3.83 -7.80
C PRO A 258 3.42 2.69 -7.54
N THR A 259 2.72 2.26 -8.60
CA THR A 259 1.72 1.17 -8.50
C THR A 259 2.29 -0.09 -7.84
N ASP A 260 3.54 -0.43 -8.16
CA ASP A 260 4.19 -1.62 -7.58
C ASP A 260 4.71 -1.38 -6.15
N ALA A 261 4.95 -0.12 -5.76
CA ALA A 261 5.33 0.24 -4.39
C ALA A 261 4.16 0.15 -3.40
N ALA A 262 2.93 0.08 -3.92
CA ALA A 262 1.71 0.03 -3.11
C ALA A 262 1.28 -1.40 -2.71
N VAL A 263 2.01 -2.44 -3.13
CA VAL A 263 1.64 -3.84 -2.89
C VAL A 263 2.78 -4.58 -2.20
N LEU A 264 2.51 -5.15 -1.03
CA LEU A 264 3.46 -6.03 -0.33
C LEU A 264 3.49 -7.42 -0.99
N PRO A 265 4.66 -8.09 -1.05
CA PRO A 265 4.77 -9.47 -1.50
C PRO A 265 3.80 -10.41 -0.76
N GLY A 266 3.03 -11.19 -1.50
CA GLY A 266 2.01 -12.08 -0.97
C GLY A 266 0.67 -11.44 -0.61
N MET A 267 0.56 -10.12 -0.64
CA MET A 267 -0.70 -9.42 -0.40
C MET A 267 -1.57 -9.43 -1.65
N SER A 268 -2.85 -9.80 -1.51
CA SER A 268 -3.81 -9.67 -2.61
C SER A 268 -3.99 -8.22 -3.00
N PHE A 269 -4.29 -7.95 -4.27
CA PHE A 269 -4.31 -6.58 -4.76
C PHE A 269 -5.39 -6.32 -5.82
N VAL A 270 -5.69 -5.04 -5.97
CA VAL A 270 -6.45 -4.43 -7.06
C VAL A 270 -5.57 -3.38 -7.71
N LYS A 271 -5.39 -3.42 -9.02
CA LYS A 271 -4.65 -2.42 -9.78
C LYS A 271 -5.55 -1.82 -10.85
N ILE A 272 -5.75 -0.50 -10.81
CA ILE A 272 -6.60 0.21 -11.77
C ILE A 272 -5.90 1.46 -12.32
N SER A 273 -6.44 2.00 -13.40
CA SER A 273 -5.96 3.24 -14.02
C SER A 273 -6.97 4.38 -13.85
N GLY A 274 -6.50 5.62 -14.01
CA GLY A 274 -7.34 6.82 -14.05
C GLY A 274 -7.68 7.40 -12.67
N ILE A 275 -7.06 6.95 -11.58
CA ILE A 275 -7.30 7.46 -10.22
C ILE A 275 -6.00 8.00 -9.64
N ASP A 276 -6.02 9.26 -9.20
CA ASP A 276 -4.88 9.90 -8.54
C ASP A 276 -4.76 9.49 -7.06
N HIS A 277 -3.67 9.92 -6.42
CA HIS A 277 -3.38 9.60 -5.03
C HIS A 277 -4.38 10.18 -4.03
N ILE A 278 -5.13 11.23 -4.37
CA ILE A 278 -6.01 11.95 -3.45
C ILE A 278 -7.46 11.48 -3.59
N ALA A 279 -7.87 11.14 -4.80
CA ALA A 279 -9.25 10.81 -5.12
C ALA A 279 -9.88 9.72 -4.21
N PRO A 280 -9.19 8.68 -3.74
CA PRO A 280 -9.77 7.68 -2.85
C PRO A 280 -10.21 8.21 -1.48
N VAL A 281 -9.69 9.35 -1.02
CA VAL A 281 -9.83 9.80 0.38
C VAL A 281 -10.36 11.22 0.54
N MET A 282 -10.27 12.05 -0.50
CA MET A 282 -10.74 13.44 -0.48
C MET A 282 -11.48 13.79 -1.77
N PRO A 283 -12.41 14.76 -1.73
CA PRO A 283 -13.01 15.30 -2.94
C PRO A 283 -11.92 15.80 -3.89
N ALA A 284 -11.96 15.32 -5.13
CA ALA A 284 -11.13 15.76 -6.24
C ALA A 284 -12.02 16.48 -7.28
N LEU A 285 -11.40 17.07 -8.30
CA LEU A 285 -12.14 17.73 -9.39
C LEU A 285 -13.01 16.73 -10.17
N GLU A 286 -12.62 15.48 -10.22
CA GLU A 286 -13.39 14.41 -10.85
C GLU A 286 -14.40 13.80 -9.89
N ARG A 287 -15.55 13.41 -10.45
CA ARG A 287 -16.58 12.68 -9.71
C ARG A 287 -16.10 11.24 -9.51
N PHE A 288 -15.64 10.94 -8.32
CA PHE A 288 -15.25 9.60 -7.90
C PHE A 288 -16.08 9.15 -6.70
N ASP A 289 -16.70 7.98 -6.77
CA ASP A 289 -17.50 7.44 -5.68
C ASP A 289 -16.62 6.64 -4.71
N ARG A 290 -16.10 7.31 -3.68
CA ARG A 290 -15.22 6.76 -2.63
C ARG A 290 -15.94 5.75 -1.76
N VAL A 291 -17.23 5.95 -1.56
CA VAL A 291 -18.05 5.03 -0.76
C VAL A 291 -18.24 3.73 -1.50
N ARG A 292 -18.59 3.80 -2.78
CA ARG A 292 -18.73 2.63 -3.65
C ARG A 292 -17.40 1.86 -3.77
N MET A 293 -16.29 2.57 -3.97
CA MET A 293 -14.95 1.98 -3.94
C MET A 293 -14.70 1.23 -2.63
N THR A 294 -14.97 1.87 -1.49
CA THR A 294 -14.73 1.27 -0.18
C THR A 294 -15.59 0.04 0.02
N LYS A 295 -16.87 0.07 -0.36
CA LYS A 295 -17.76 -1.09 -0.33
C LYS A 295 -17.23 -2.25 -1.17
N ALA A 296 -16.83 -1.99 -2.41
CA ALA A 296 -16.28 -3.00 -3.31
C ALA A 296 -15.00 -3.62 -2.74
N LEU A 297 -14.07 -2.83 -2.19
CA LEU A 297 -12.85 -3.33 -1.58
C LEU A 297 -13.11 -4.17 -0.32
N LEU A 298 -14.08 -3.76 0.51
CA LEU A 298 -14.50 -4.54 1.67
C LEU A 298 -15.07 -5.92 1.26
N LEU A 299 -15.84 -5.99 0.18
CA LEU A 299 -16.35 -7.26 -0.36
C LEU A 299 -15.22 -8.16 -0.85
N VAL A 300 -14.22 -7.58 -1.50
CA VAL A 300 -13.09 -8.33 -2.07
C VAL A 300 -12.15 -8.85 -0.99
N VAL A 301 -11.97 -8.13 0.11
CA VAL A 301 -11.21 -8.63 1.28
C VAL A 301 -11.84 -9.88 1.90
N ARG A 302 -13.12 -10.11 1.72
CA ARG A 302 -13.94 -11.29 2.07
C ARG A 302 -13.94 -11.73 3.53
N ALA A 303 -12.85 -11.57 4.26
CA ALA A 303 -12.71 -12.17 5.58
C ALA A 303 -13.81 -11.77 6.57
N PRO A 304 -14.22 -10.49 6.66
CA PRO A 304 -15.32 -10.09 7.53
C PRO A 304 -16.66 -10.71 7.12
N PHE A 305 -16.83 -11.01 5.83
CA PHE A 305 -18.09 -11.43 5.20
C PHE A 305 -18.13 -12.91 4.84
N ARG A 306 -17.27 -13.74 5.44
CA ARG A 306 -17.27 -15.18 5.18
C ARG A 306 -18.65 -15.79 5.48
N GLY A 307 -19.14 -16.58 4.51
CA GLY A 307 -20.45 -17.25 4.61
C GLY A 307 -21.62 -16.42 4.11
N LEU A 308 -21.42 -15.14 3.73
CA LEU A 308 -22.46 -14.40 3.02
C LEU A 308 -22.41 -14.74 1.52
N PRO A 309 -23.59 -14.97 0.88
CA PRO A 309 -23.65 -15.15 -0.55
C PRO A 309 -23.18 -13.86 -1.27
N ARG A 310 -22.49 -14.03 -2.41
CA ARG A 310 -22.01 -12.88 -3.21
C ARG A 310 -23.15 -12.07 -3.82
N ASP A 311 -24.31 -12.71 -4.03
CA ASP A 311 -25.42 -12.18 -4.82
C ASP A 311 -26.70 -11.98 -3.99
N ALA A 312 -26.64 -12.05 -2.67
CA ALA A 312 -27.83 -11.99 -1.79
C ALA A 312 -28.52 -10.62 -1.74
N ALA A 313 -28.07 -9.68 -2.55
CA ALA A 313 -28.52 -8.29 -2.46
C ALA A 313 -29.33 -7.78 -3.68
N CYS A 314 -29.45 -8.57 -4.73
CA CYS A 314 -30.16 -8.15 -5.95
C CYS A 314 -31.46 -8.91 -6.18
N ASP A 315 -32.20 -9.24 -5.13
CA ASP A 315 -33.63 -9.54 -5.27
C ASP A 315 -34.38 -8.20 -5.31
N ASP A 316 -34.18 -7.49 -6.42
CA ASP A 316 -35.03 -6.40 -6.82
C ASP A 316 -36.36 -7.02 -7.27
N GLY A 317 -37.26 -7.17 -6.28
CA GLY A 317 -38.62 -7.66 -6.50
C GLY A 317 -39.22 -7.10 -7.80
N ARG A 318 -38.95 -7.78 -8.93
CA ARG A 318 -39.65 -7.68 -10.20
C ARG A 318 -40.55 -8.89 -10.34
#